data_a67d66edea9f9413605fe7205ef5a089
#
_entry.id   a67d66edea9f9413605fe7205ef5a089
#
_cell.length_a   1.000
_cell.length_b   1.000
_cell.length_c   1.000
_cell.angle_alpha   90.00
_cell.angle_beta   90.00
_cell.angle_gamma   90.00
#
_symmetry.space_group_name_H-M   'P 1'
#
loop_
_entity.id
_entity.type
_entity.pdbx_description
1 polymer ?
#
loop_
_entity_poly.entity_id
_entity_poly.type
_entity_poly.pdbx_seq_one_letter_code
_entity_poly.pdbx_strand_id
1 'polypeptide(L)'
;MEEKRMYHVKIKNEVKEYEAAITYHDIAKEYQKDYEHEIVLVFVDGKLQELHKRLKKDCEISFVTTADPIGHEAYKRSMSFLLVKAVYDVAGHKNIDKVRMHFAIGPGYYCTITGETRVDDDFLERVESRMHELVEADLSIKKRTVHTDEAIGLFGQYGMYDKEELFRYRRVSKVNLYSINEFEDYYYGYMLYSTGYLKYFKLYRYDEGFVLQMPEIDKPETVPHFEARTKFFQVMKESVKWGDIQEIETVGGLNRNITSGDVQETVLVQEAMQERRIAEIAQMIASRPEIRFVLIAGPSSSGKTTFSHRLSVQLRANGMRPHPIAVDNYFKEREETPKDEKGNYNFEGLCAVDIDLFEKQMQELLDGKEVIIPNFDFVKGHKEFVGSPLKLGEHDILVIEGIHCLNPKLTKALADENKFKIYISALTQLNIDEHNRIPSTDGRLIRRLVRDARTRGASATKTISMWPSVRRGEEKNIFPYQEYADVMF
;
A
#
# COMPACT_ATOMS: atom_id res chain seq x y z
N MET A 1 42.16 32.76 16.08
CA MET A 1 41.88 31.43 15.49
C MET A 1 40.78 30.84 16.37
N GLU A 2 39.55 30.75 15.88
CA GLU A 2 38.49 29.99 16.60
C GLU A 2 38.99 28.54 16.63
N GLU A 3 39.14 27.95 17.81
CA GLU A 3 39.38 26.51 17.95
C GLU A 3 38.23 25.78 17.25
N LYS A 4 38.58 25.05 16.17
CA LYS A 4 37.59 24.21 15.48
C LYS A 4 37.09 23.17 16.47
N ARG A 5 35.83 23.29 16.86
CA ARG A 5 35.19 22.33 17.78
C ARG A 5 35.12 20.98 17.13
N MET A 6 35.68 19.96 17.76
CA MET A 6 35.65 18.58 17.30
C MET A 6 34.61 17.80 18.08
N TYR A 7 33.97 16.84 17.41
CA TYR A 7 33.01 15.91 18.01
C TYR A 7 33.38 14.47 17.73
N HIS A 8 33.12 13.61 18.70
CA HIS A 8 33.35 12.18 18.61
C HIS A 8 32.10 11.52 18.04
N VAL A 9 32.25 10.81 16.95
CA VAL A 9 31.15 10.08 16.29
C VAL A 9 31.48 8.60 16.31
N LYS A 10 30.60 7.84 16.97
CA LYS A 10 30.67 6.38 16.98
C LYS A 10 29.90 5.82 15.77
N ILE A 11 30.62 5.03 14.94
CA ILE A 11 30.06 4.38 13.73
C ILE A 11 30.43 2.90 13.80
N LYS A 12 29.45 2.02 13.92
CA LYS A 12 29.67 0.59 14.20
C LYS A 12 30.55 0.41 15.46
N ASN A 13 31.78 -0.06 15.31
CA ASN A 13 32.73 -0.29 16.41
C ASN A 13 33.86 0.75 16.45
N GLU A 14 33.85 1.75 15.61
CA GLU A 14 34.86 2.80 15.52
C GLU A 14 34.35 4.11 16.09
N VAL A 15 35.27 4.88 16.71
CA VAL A 15 35.05 6.26 17.12
C VAL A 15 36.01 7.15 16.34
N LYS A 16 35.46 8.10 15.58
CA LYS A 16 36.20 9.09 14.81
C LYS A 16 35.88 10.50 15.27
N GLU A 17 36.84 11.39 15.13
CA GLU A 17 36.65 12.83 15.37
C GLU A 17 36.35 13.54 14.07
N TYR A 18 35.31 14.40 14.12
CA TYR A 18 34.89 15.24 13.00
C TYR A 18 34.77 16.70 13.44
N GLU A 19 35.04 17.61 12.49
CA GLU A 19 34.83 19.04 12.73
C GLU A 19 33.34 19.34 12.95
N ALA A 20 33.04 20.29 13.82
CA ALA A 20 31.71 20.81 14.00
C ALA A 20 31.14 21.30 12.67
N ALA A 21 29.82 21.09 12.48
CA ALA A 21 29.09 21.49 11.28
C ALA A 21 29.40 20.73 9.99
N ILE A 22 30.21 19.65 10.00
CA ILE A 22 30.28 18.69 8.89
C ILE A 22 28.87 18.11 8.65
N THR A 23 28.50 17.84 7.40
CA THR A 23 27.21 17.22 7.10
C THR A 23 27.27 15.70 7.27
N TYR A 24 26.13 15.08 7.56
CA TYR A 24 26.08 13.61 7.57
C TYR A 24 26.31 13.02 6.18
N HIS A 25 26.07 13.79 5.11
CA HIS A 25 26.43 13.42 3.75
C HIS A 25 27.94 13.25 3.55
N ASP A 26 28.73 14.20 4.07
CA ASP A 26 30.19 14.12 3.95
C ASP A 26 30.74 12.92 4.74
N ILE A 27 30.18 12.66 5.93
CA ILE A 27 30.52 11.46 6.71
C ILE A 27 30.09 10.19 5.95
N ALA A 28 28.87 10.15 5.38
CA ALA A 28 28.37 8.99 4.65
C ALA A 28 29.25 8.63 3.43
N LYS A 29 29.79 9.64 2.72
CA LYS A 29 30.70 9.42 1.60
C LYS A 29 31.97 8.63 1.99
N GLU A 30 32.50 8.84 3.18
CA GLU A 30 33.69 8.09 3.67
C GLU A 30 33.39 6.60 3.83
N TYR A 31 32.12 6.25 4.18
CA TYR A 31 31.68 4.90 4.47
C TYR A 31 30.92 4.23 3.32
N GLN A 32 30.62 4.96 2.23
CA GLN A 32 29.82 4.40 1.11
C GLN A 32 30.42 3.10 0.55
N LYS A 33 31.73 2.99 0.48
CA LYS A 33 32.44 1.79 -0.01
C LYS A 33 32.22 0.53 0.84
N ASP A 34 31.76 0.69 2.09
CA ASP A 34 31.49 -0.41 3.02
C ASP A 34 30.01 -0.88 2.94
N TYR A 35 29.23 -0.30 2.05
CA TYR A 35 27.83 -0.60 1.80
C TYR A 35 27.62 -0.95 0.34
N GLU A 36 26.86 -2.02 0.08
CA GLU A 36 26.52 -2.49 -1.27
C GLU A 36 25.61 -1.49 -1.99
N HIS A 37 24.67 -0.86 -1.25
CA HIS A 37 23.69 0.07 -1.78
C HIS A 37 23.93 1.50 -1.31
N GLU A 38 23.39 2.49 -2.03
CA GLU A 38 23.58 3.91 -1.72
C GLU A 38 23.06 4.28 -0.33
N ILE A 39 23.90 4.96 0.47
CA ILE A 39 23.52 5.51 1.78
C ILE A 39 22.69 6.77 1.53
N VAL A 40 21.46 6.78 2.02
CA VAL A 40 20.47 7.84 1.73
C VAL A 40 19.98 8.61 2.96
N LEU A 41 20.04 8.00 4.15
CA LEU A 41 19.65 8.60 5.42
C LEU A 41 20.60 8.12 6.54
N VAL A 42 20.46 8.70 7.73
CA VAL A 42 21.26 8.34 8.89
C VAL A 42 20.40 8.31 10.17
N PHE A 43 20.62 7.33 11.03
CA PHE A 43 20.16 7.40 12.42
C PHE A 43 21.24 8.08 13.26
N VAL A 44 20.84 9.06 14.05
CA VAL A 44 21.68 9.78 15.01
C VAL A 44 21.10 9.59 16.40
N ASP A 45 21.79 8.88 17.27
CA ASP A 45 21.29 8.48 18.61
C ASP A 45 19.86 7.86 18.51
N GLY A 46 19.65 6.97 17.54
CA GLY A 46 18.38 6.31 17.28
C GLY A 46 17.30 7.18 16.61
N LYS A 47 17.58 8.43 16.25
CA LYS A 47 16.65 9.31 15.54
C LYS A 47 17.02 9.44 14.08
N LEU A 48 16.10 9.16 13.19
CA LEU A 48 16.30 9.30 11.75
C LEU A 48 16.53 10.76 11.36
N GLN A 49 17.52 10.99 10.49
CA GLN A 49 17.90 12.31 9.96
C GLN A 49 18.21 12.22 8.47
N GLU A 50 17.99 13.36 7.77
CA GLU A 50 18.41 13.57 6.39
C GLU A 50 19.90 13.91 6.34
N LEU A 51 20.59 13.50 5.27
CA LEU A 51 22.05 13.67 5.14
C LEU A 51 22.52 15.14 5.08
N HIS A 52 21.64 16.09 4.71
CA HIS A 52 21.98 17.52 4.71
C HIS A 52 22.12 18.12 6.13
N LYS A 53 21.69 17.40 7.16
CA LYS A 53 21.85 17.85 8.54
C LYS A 53 23.32 17.83 8.95
N ARG A 54 23.64 18.72 9.90
CA ARG A 54 25.01 18.92 10.36
C ARG A 54 25.24 18.34 11.75
N LEU A 55 26.45 17.83 11.96
CA LEU A 55 26.91 17.36 13.25
C LEU A 55 26.94 18.51 14.26
N LYS A 56 26.36 18.29 15.47
CA LYS A 56 26.23 19.32 16.51
C LYS A 56 26.73 18.89 17.89
N LYS A 57 26.99 17.62 18.09
CA LYS A 57 27.42 17.01 19.36
C LYS A 57 28.01 15.64 19.12
N ASP A 58 28.67 15.11 20.14
CA ASP A 58 29.02 13.69 20.16
C ASP A 58 27.80 12.82 20.00
N CYS A 59 27.88 11.78 19.18
CA CYS A 59 26.73 10.93 18.87
C CYS A 59 27.16 9.57 18.33
N GLU A 60 26.21 8.63 18.34
CA GLU A 60 26.31 7.37 17.61
C GLU A 60 25.47 7.45 16.34
N ILE A 61 26.05 7.03 15.20
CA ILE A 61 25.34 7.03 13.93
C ILE A 61 25.33 5.65 13.29
N SER A 62 24.24 5.34 12.59
CA SER A 62 24.13 4.21 11.67
C SER A 62 23.48 4.65 10.38
N PHE A 63 23.96 4.14 9.26
CA PHE A 63 23.48 4.55 7.95
C PHE A 63 22.30 3.71 7.50
N VAL A 64 21.47 4.32 6.66
CA VAL A 64 20.29 3.72 6.01
C VAL A 64 20.50 3.80 4.50
N THR A 65 20.36 2.68 3.83
CA THR A 65 20.56 2.55 2.37
C THR A 65 19.23 2.50 1.62
N THR A 66 19.31 2.51 0.28
CA THR A 66 18.14 2.34 -0.61
C THR A 66 17.48 0.96 -0.49
N ALA A 67 18.19 -0.05 0.01
CA ALA A 67 17.65 -1.40 0.28
C ALA A 67 16.94 -1.51 1.65
N ASP A 68 17.05 -0.49 2.51
CA ASP A 68 16.30 -0.44 3.75
C ASP A 68 14.89 0.12 3.51
N PRO A 69 13.83 -0.39 4.17
CA PRO A 69 12.46 0.05 3.93
C PRO A 69 12.26 1.58 4.04
N ILE A 70 12.89 2.21 5.02
CA ILE A 70 12.77 3.67 5.23
C ILE A 70 13.53 4.44 4.14
N GLY A 71 14.70 3.95 3.71
CA GLY A 71 15.48 4.55 2.64
C GLY A 71 14.79 4.41 1.29
N HIS A 72 14.20 3.25 1.02
CA HIS A 72 13.41 3.00 -0.18
C HIS A 72 12.17 3.92 -0.28
N GLU A 73 11.46 4.14 0.83
CA GLU A 73 10.34 5.09 0.86
C GLU A 73 10.80 6.55 0.67
N ALA A 74 11.98 6.92 1.17
CA ALA A 74 12.56 8.24 0.90
C ALA A 74 12.96 8.39 -0.57
N TYR A 75 13.48 7.33 -1.20
CA TYR A 75 13.76 7.29 -2.64
C TYR A 75 12.51 7.52 -3.47
N LYS A 76 11.44 6.75 -3.24
CA LYS A 76 10.17 6.89 -3.98
C LYS A 76 9.56 8.28 -3.82
N ARG A 77 9.62 8.85 -2.62
CA ARG A 77 9.11 10.20 -2.35
C ARG A 77 9.90 11.27 -3.09
N SER A 78 11.22 11.17 -3.09
CA SER A 78 12.10 12.09 -3.80
C SER A 78 11.97 11.94 -5.32
N MET A 79 11.74 10.72 -5.82
CA MET A 79 11.46 10.44 -7.22
C MET A 79 10.12 11.06 -7.66
N SER A 80 9.08 11.01 -6.82
CA SER A 80 7.83 11.70 -7.08
C SER A 80 8.03 13.21 -7.21
N PHE A 81 8.85 13.80 -6.35
CA PHE A 81 9.19 15.22 -6.41
C PHE A 81 9.95 15.58 -7.70
N LEU A 82 10.92 14.74 -8.09
CA LEU A 82 11.65 14.92 -9.34
C LEU A 82 10.73 14.85 -10.56
N LEU A 83 9.82 13.87 -10.61
CA LEU A 83 8.83 13.74 -11.67
C LEU A 83 7.96 14.99 -11.80
N VAL A 84 7.36 15.43 -10.69
CA VAL A 84 6.49 16.62 -10.68
C VAL A 84 7.25 17.84 -11.20
N LYS A 85 8.48 18.08 -10.73
CA LYS A 85 9.36 19.14 -11.21
C LYS A 85 9.61 19.04 -12.72
N ALA A 86 9.96 17.85 -13.22
CA ALA A 86 10.25 17.64 -14.64
C ALA A 86 9.00 17.86 -15.51
N VAL A 87 7.82 17.43 -15.06
CA VAL A 87 6.54 17.67 -15.75
C VAL A 87 6.29 19.17 -15.90
N TYR A 88 6.44 19.95 -14.81
CA TYR A 88 6.27 21.40 -14.85
C TYR A 88 7.33 22.10 -15.74
N ASP A 89 8.57 21.58 -15.76
CA ASP A 89 9.62 22.12 -16.63
C ASP A 89 9.32 21.94 -18.12
N VAL A 90 8.77 20.77 -18.50
CA VAL A 90 8.50 20.42 -19.90
C VAL A 90 7.20 21.03 -20.42
N ALA A 91 6.16 21.01 -19.62
CA ALA A 91 4.84 21.49 -20.02
C ALA A 91 4.64 22.99 -19.78
N GLY A 92 5.32 23.56 -18.77
CA GLY A 92 5.08 24.90 -18.26
C GLY A 92 3.84 24.98 -17.35
N HIS A 93 3.93 25.76 -16.28
CA HIS A 93 2.89 25.89 -15.26
C HIS A 93 1.50 26.27 -15.80
N LYS A 94 1.43 27.05 -16.88
CA LYS A 94 0.16 27.53 -17.43
C LYS A 94 -0.64 26.47 -18.18
N ASN A 95 0.01 25.38 -18.58
CA ASN A 95 -0.58 24.31 -19.39
C ASN A 95 -0.98 23.09 -18.52
N ILE A 96 -0.81 23.21 -17.20
CA ILE A 96 -1.12 22.16 -16.23
C ILE A 96 -2.10 22.72 -15.19
N ASP A 97 -3.25 22.06 -15.06
CA ASP A 97 -4.15 22.32 -13.94
C ASP A 97 -3.73 21.51 -12.72
N LYS A 98 -3.41 20.23 -12.92
CA LYS A 98 -3.02 19.33 -11.82
C LYS A 98 -2.14 18.19 -12.32
N VAL A 99 -1.07 17.88 -11.59
CA VAL A 99 -0.36 16.60 -11.66
C VAL A 99 -0.80 15.74 -10.48
N ARG A 100 -1.31 14.55 -10.73
CA ARG A 100 -1.83 13.69 -9.65
C ARG A 100 -1.11 12.35 -9.60
N MET A 101 -0.65 11.98 -8.40
CA MET A 101 -0.13 10.66 -8.06
C MET A 101 -1.27 9.83 -7.48
N HIS A 102 -1.86 8.90 -8.25
CA HIS A 102 -3.07 8.18 -7.82
C HIS A 102 -2.77 7.01 -6.86
N PHE A 103 -2.30 5.90 -7.38
CA PHE A 103 -2.11 4.66 -6.62
C PHE A 103 -0.87 3.90 -7.09
N ALA A 104 -0.42 2.95 -6.27
CA ALA A 104 0.68 2.07 -6.66
C ALA A 104 0.17 0.97 -7.61
N ILE A 105 0.94 0.71 -8.67
CA ILE A 105 0.76 -0.42 -9.56
C ILE A 105 2.11 -1.14 -9.68
N GLY A 106 2.22 -2.30 -9.01
CA GLY A 106 3.53 -2.91 -8.78
C GLY A 106 4.44 -1.98 -7.96
N PRO A 107 5.72 -1.86 -8.31
CA PRO A 107 6.65 -0.93 -7.66
C PRO A 107 6.50 0.52 -8.13
N GLY A 108 5.67 0.77 -9.17
CA GLY A 108 5.45 2.10 -9.74
C GLY A 108 4.22 2.81 -9.18
N TYR A 109 4.02 4.06 -9.65
CA TYR A 109 2.85 4.88 -9.38
C TYR A 109 2.14 5.26 -10.67
N TYR A 110 0.82 5.05 -10.70
CA TYR A 110 -0.01 5.58 -11.77
C TYR A 110 -0.24 7.08 -11.55
N CYS A 111 -0.01 7.87 -12.62
CA CYS A 111 -0.05 9.31 -12.59
C CYS A 111 -0.91 9.85 -13.73
N THR A 112 -1.57 10.98 -13.52
CA THR A 112 -2.28 11.73 -14.56
C THR A 112 -1.91 13.21 -14.52
N ILE A 113 -2.07 13.85 -15.65
CA ILE A 113 -1.93 15.30 -15.79
C ILE A 113 -3.24 15.81 -16.37
N THR A 114 -3.82 16.85 -15.77
CA THR A 114 -4.96 17.58 -16.31
C THR A 114 -4.53 18.99 -16.71
N GLY A 115 -5.25 19.60 -17.67
CA GLY A 115 -4.93 20.89 -18.28
C GLY A 115 -4.86 20.78 -19.80
N GLU A 116 -4.16 21.72 -20.45
CA GLU A 116 -4.00 21.75 -21.90
C GLU A 116 -2.94 20.76 -22.42
N THR A 117 -2.10 20.22 -21.51
CA THR A 117 -1.01 19.30 -21.85
C THR A 117 -1.54 17.93 -22.23
N ARG A 118 -1.24 17.49 -23.45
CA ARG A 118 -1.52 16.12 -23.90
C ARG A 118 -0.42 15.17 -23.45
N VAL A 119 -0.82 14.09 -22.79
CA VAL A 119 0.09 13.00 -22.35
C VAL A 119 0.19 11.98 -23.49
N ASP A 120 1.21 12.11 -24.33
CA ASP A 120 1.57 11.15 -25.39
C ASP A 120 3.02 10.67 -25.20
N ASP A 121 3.46 9.77 -26.07
CA ASP A 121 4.78 9.15 -25.93
C ASP A 121 5.91 10.19 -26.09
N ASP A 122 5.78 11.17 -27.02
CA ASP A 122 6.76 12.25 -27.19
C ASP A 122 6.85 13.13 -25.93
N PHE A 123 5.72 13.46 -25.34
CA PHE A 123 5.72 14.21 -24.07
C PHE A 123 6.42 13.43 -22.95
N LEU A 124 6.14 12.13 -22.81
CA LEU A 124 6.78 11.30 -21.78
C LEU A 124 8.27 11.12 -22.01
N GLU A 125 8.72 10.97 -23.25
CA GLU A 125 10.15 10.95 -23.61
C GLU A 125 10.86 12.24 -23.21
N ARG A 126 10.24 13.41 -23.46
CA ARG A 126 10.79 14.70 -23.03
C ARG A 126 10.83 14.83 -21.51
N VAL A 127 9.78 14.38 -20.79
CA VAL A 127 9.77 14.40 -19.33
C VAL A 127 10.85 13.47 -18.77
N GLU A 128 10.98 12.26 -19.30
CA GLU A 128 12.00 11.29 -18.88
C GLU A 128 13.42 11.85 -19.14
N SER A 129 13.65 12.44 -20.32
CA SER A 129 14.92 13.10 -20.64
C SER A 129 15.21 14.24 -19.67
N ARG A 130 14.19 15.05 -19.34
CA ARG A 130 14.34 16.12 -18.36
C ARG A 130 14.67 15.61 -16.97
N MET A 131 14.04 14.50 -16.53
CA MET A 131 14.39 13.86 -15.28
C MET A 131 15.86 13.41 -15.26
N HIS A 132 16.37 12.80 -16.33
CA HIS A 132 17.78 12.41 -16.44
C HIS A 132 18.73 13.64 -16.39
N GLU A 133 18.41 14.74 -17.08
CA GLU A 133 19.19 15.99 -16.98
C GLU A 133 19.26 16.51 -15.54
N LEU A 134 18.14 16.48 -14.81
CA LEU A 134 18.10 16.91 -13.40
C LEU A 134 18.90 15.98 -12.49
N VAL A 135 18.94 14.67 -12.78
CA VAL A 135 19.76 13.69 -12.06
C VAL A 135 21.25 13.93 -12.33
N GLU A 136 21.64 14.10 -13.59
CA GLU A 136 23.03 14.37 -13.99
C GLU A 136 23.56 15.69 -13.41
N ALA A 137 22.69 16.68 -13.27
CA ALA A 137 23.04 17.96 -12.66
C ALA A 137 23.25 17.88 -11.13
N ASP A 138 22.88 16.77 -10.50
CA ASP A 138 23.02 16.50 -9.06
C ASP A 138 22.57 17.66 -8.15
N LEU A 139 21.36 18.16 -8.40
CA LEU A 139 20.81 19.34 -7.72
C LEU A 139 20.41 18.99 -6.27
N SER A 140 20.86 19.83 -5.33
CA SER A 140 20.52 19.65 -3.91
C SER A 140 19.01 19.77 -3.68
N ILE A 141 18.41 18.82 -2.97
CA ILE A 141 17.05 18.90 -2.44
C ILE A 141 17.11 19.66 -1.12
N LYS A 142 16.78 20.95 -1.17
CA LYS A 142 16.87 21.83 -0.02
C LYS A 142 15.59 21.78 0.80
N LYS A 143 15.72 22.04 2.09
CA LYS A 143 14.61 22.09 3.04
C LYS A 143 14.58 23.42 3.76
N ARG A 144 13.45 24.10 3.74
CA ARG A 144 13.23 25.33 4.53
C ARG A 144 11.97 25.22 5.36
N THR A 145 11.98 25.88 6.52
CA THR A 145 10.80 25.97 7.41
C THR A 145 10.12 27.28 7.20
N VAL A 146 8.83 27.27 6.93
CA VAL A 146 8.00 28.46 6.68
C VAL A 146 6.80 28.48 7.61
N HIS A 147 6.13 29.63 7.73
CA HIS A 147 4.82 29.72 8.33
C HIS A 147 3.78 28.99 7.45
N THR A 148 2.77 28.39 8.10
CA THR A 148 1.71 27.66 7.39
C THR A 148 0.97 28.57 6.41
N ASP A 149 0.70 29.84 6.77
CA ASP A 149 0.05 30.80 5.87
C ASP A 149 0.89 31.13 4.63
N GLU A 150 2.23 31.20 4.77
CA GLU A 150 3.15 31.36 3.64
C GLU A 150 3.04 30.16 2.68
N ALA A 151 3.01 28.94 3.23
CA ALA A 151 2.87 27.72 2.44
C ALA A 151 1.52 27.68 1.70
N ILE A 152 0.42 28.06 2.35
CA ILE A 152 -0.91 28.17 1.72
C ILE A 152 -0.87 29.12 0.52
N GLY A 153 -0.28 30.32 0.70
CA GLY A 153 -0.14 31.27 -0.39
C GLY A 153 0.71 30.75 -1.55
N LEU A 154 1.79 30.04 -1.26
CA LEU A 154 2.66 29.43 -2.27
C LEU A 154 1.92 28.35 -3.08
N PHE A 155 1.19 27.46 -2.41
CA PHE A 155 0.42 26.42 -3.10
C PHE A 155 -0.66 27.00 -3.99
N GLY A 156 -1.37 28.04 -3.56
CA GLY A 156 -2.34 28.76 -4.40
C GLY A 156 -1.69 29.40 -5.64
N GLN A 157 -0.49 29.98 -5.50
CA GLN A 157 0.27 30.55 -6.64
C GLN A 157 0.70 29.47 -7.65
N TYR A 158 1.00 28.26 -7.19
CA TYR A 158 1.39 27.14 -8.05
C TYR A 158 0.21 26.32 -8.58
N GLY A 159 -1.05 26.66 -8.22
CA GLY A 159 -2.23 25.89 -8.60
C GLY A 159 -2.38 24.55 -7.87
N MET A 160 -1.64 24.36 -6.77
CA MET A 160 -1.71 23.17 -5.92
C MET A 160 -2.86 23.28 -4.92
N TYR A 161 -4.09 23.34 -5.44
CA TYR A 161 -5.28 23.66 -4.64
C TYR A 161 -5.62 22.59 -3.60
N ASP A 162 -5.29 21.32 -3.84
CA ASP A 162 -5.53 20.25 -2.85
C ASP A 162 -4.65 20.45 -1.60
N LYS A 163 -3.39 20.88 -1.80
CA LYS A 163 -2.49 21.27 -0.69
C LYS A 163 -2.95 22.55 0.01
N GLU A 164 -3.31 23.55 -0.78
CA GLU A 164 -3.85 24.80 -0.22
C GLU A 164 -5.04 24.51 0.71
N GLU A 165 -6.02 23.72 0.25
CA GLU A 165 -7.18 23.34 1.03
C GLU A 165 -6.78 22.52 2.27
N LEU A 166 -5.95 21.49 2.11
CA LEU A 166 -5.48 20.65 3.21
C LEU A 166 -4.82 21.49 4.32
N PHE A 167 -3.98 22.44 3.94
CA PHE A 167 -3.23 23.23 4.89
C PHE A 167 -4.10 24.25 5.67
N ARG A 168 -5.26 24.64 5.16
CA ARG A 168 -6.25 25.44 5.89
C ARG A 168 -6.79 24.73 7.13
N TYR A 169 -6.81 23.38 7.14
CA TYR A 169 -7.22 22.57 8.29
C TYR A 169 -6.07 22.23 9.25
N ARG A 170 -4.84 22.58 8.88
CA ARG A 170 -3.67 22.23 9.66
C ARG A 170 -3.47 23.14 10.85
N ARG A 171 -3.29 22.55 12.06
CA ARG A 171 -3.16 23.31 13.32
C ARG A 171 -1.73 23.64 13.72
N VAL A 172 -0.74 23.42 12.85
CA VAL A 172 0.66 23.75 13.11
C VAL A 172 1.00 25.11 12.49
N SER A 173 1.78 25.93 13.19
CA SER A 173 2.18 27.25 12.72
C SER A 173 3.32 27.24 11.71
N LYS A 174 4.09 26.13 11.63
CA LYS A 174 5.26 26.00 10.76
C LYS A 174 5.28 24.67 10.06
N VAL A 175 5.73 24.68 8.81
CA VAL A 175 5.89 23.50 7.95
C VAL A 175 7.22 23.53 7.23
N ASN A 176 7.68 22.35 6.78
CA ASN A 176 8.92 22.23 6.01
C ASN A 176 8.59 22.05 4.55
N LEU A 177 9.04 22.95 3.70
CA LEU A 177 9.00 22.81 2.25
C LEU A 177 10.32 22.27 1.75
N TYR A 178 10.25 21.51 0.66
CA TYR A 178 11.43 21.03 -0.08
C TYR A 178 11.51 21.77 -1.41
N SER A 179 12.72 22.02 -1.90
CA SER A 179 12.93 22.67 -3.19
C SER A 179 14.00 21.97 -4.03
N ILE A 180 13.76 21.94 -5.34
CA ILE A 180 14.75 21.65 -6.38
C ILE A 180 14.84 22.91 -7.23
N ASN A 181 15.93 23.67 -7.09
CA ASN A 181 16.04 25.04 -7.61
C ASN A 181 14.88 25.92 -7.10
N GLU A 182 14.15 26.60 -7.98
CA GLU A 182 13.04 27.50 -7.67
C GLU A 182 11.71 26.75 -7.44
N PHE A 183 11.62 25.45 -7.74
CA PHE A 183 10.40 24.68 -7.58
C PHE A 183 10.27 24.17 -6.16
N GLU A 184 9.24 24.58 -5.44
CA GLU A 184 8.98 24.21 -4.05
C GLU A 184 7.72 23.36 -3.92
N ASP A 185 7.77 22.38 -3.02
CA ASP A 185 6.64 21.52 -2.73
C ASP A 185 6.71 20.96 -1.29
N TYR A 186 5.64 20.29 -0.85
CA TYR A 186 5.53 19.67 0.48
C TYR A 186 5.41 18.15 0.36
N TYR A 187 6.22 17.45 1.14
CA TYR A 187 6.17 15.99 1.24
C TYR A 187 6.19 15.52 2.70
N TYR A 188 5.48 14.42 2.97
CA TYR A 188 5.39 13.80 4.28
C TYR A 188 6.52 12.81 4.50
N GLY A 189 7.61 13.24 5.11
CA GLY A 189 8.72 12.39 5.49
C GLY A 189 10.07 12.94 5.05
N TYR A 190 11.07 12.07 5.07
CA TYR A 190 12.43 12.42 4.74
C TYR A 190 12.68 12.31 3.24
N MET A 191 13.51 13.22 2.72
CA MET A 191 13.93 13.26 1.33
C MET A 191 15.41 12.93 1.18
N LEU A 192 15.83 12.54 -0.02
CA LEU A 192 17.22 12.31 -0.35
C LEU A 192 18.00 13.64 -0.38
N TYR A 193 19.33 13.55 -0.38
CA TYR A 193 20.21 14.71 -0.35
C TYR A 193 20.16 15.54 -1.63
N SER A 194 20.16 14.88 -2.78
CA SER A 194 20.16 15.51 -4.10
C SER A 194 19.50 14.65 -5.15
N THR A 195 19.28 15.23 -6.34
CA THR A 195 18.71 14.52 -7.49
C THR A 195 19.64 13.44 -8.04
N GLY A 196 20.95 13.56 -7.85
CA GLY A 196 21.95 12.57 -8.27
C GLY A 196 21.76 11.16 -7.72
N TYR A 197 21.01 11.03 -6.63
CA TYR A 197 20.63 9.72 -6.07
C TYR A 197 19.50 9.03 -6.84
N LEU A 198 18.74 9.75 -7.69
CA LEU A 198 17.50 9.30 -8.32
C LEU A 198 17.73 8.73 -9.72
N LYS A 199 18.67 7.77 -9.86
CA LYS A 199 19.16 7.25 -11.14
C LYS A 199 18.22 6.26 -11.83
N TYR A 200 17.37 5.56 -11.08
CA TYR A 200 16.67 4.36 -11.55
C TYR A 200 15.17 4.59 -11.62
N PHE A 201 14.65 4.85 -12.80
CA PHE A 201 13.24 5.04 -13.09
C PHE A 201 12.97 4.81 -14.57
N LYS A 202 11.69 4.62 -14.92
CA LYS A 202 11.19 4.59 -16.31
C LYS A 202 9.76 5.10 -16.35
N LEU A 203 9.39 5.81 -17.39
CA LEU A 203 8.02 6.23 -17.64
C LEU A 203 7.38 5.31 -18.69
N TYR A 204 6.17 4.84 -18.41
CA TYR A 204 5.38 4.03 -19.33
C TYR A 204 4.02 4.66 -19.52
N ARG A 205 3.65 4.93 -20.78
CA ARG A 205 2.28 5.34 -21.07
C ARG A 205 1.32 4.22 -20.72
N TYR A 206 0.27 4.54 -19.97
CA TYR A 206 -0.73 3.58 -19.57
C TYR A 206 -2.09 4.25 -19.41
N ASP A 207 -3.13 3.72 -20.11
CA ASP A 207 -4.48 4.26 -20.10
C ASP A 207 -4.50 5.76 -20.47
N GLU A 208 -5.15 6.61 -19.70
CA GLU A 208 -5.23 8.08 -19.90
C GLU A 208 -4.00 8.83 -19.35
N GLY A 209 -3.15 8.16 -18.61
CA GLY A 209 -1.97 8.72 -17.95
C GLY A 209 -0.70 7.95 -18.23
N PHE A 210 0.09 7.76 -17.19
CA PHE A 210 1.36 7.04 -17.27
C PHE A 210 1.75 6.44 -15.93
N VAL A 211 2.71 5.53 -15.95
CA VAL A 211 3.29 4.91 -14.76
C VAL A 211 4.72 5.39 -14.59
N LEU A 212 5.02 5.95 -13.42
CA LEU A 212 6.38 6.14 -12.93
C LEU A 212 6.84 4.82 -12.33
N GLN A 213 7.60 4.04 -13.10
CA GLN A 213 8.17 2.77 -12.66
C GLN A 213 9.46 3.01 -11.90
N MET A 214 9.63 2.33 -10.77
CA MET A 214 10.78 2.47 -9.87
C MET A 214 11.33 1.09 -9.49
N PRO A 215 12.54 1.01 -8.91
CA PRO A 215 13.10 -0.23 -8.39
C PRO A 215 12.23 -0.89 -7.31
N GLU A 216 12.41 -2.19 -7.12
CA GLU A 216 11.95 -2.92 -5.94
C GLU A 216 13.00 -2.82 -4.83
N ILE A 217 12.57 -3.00 -3.57
CA ILE A 217 13.44 -2.81 -2.40
C ILE A 217 14.63 -3.77 -2.35
N ASP A 218 14.44 -4.99 -2.81
CA ASP A 218 15.47 -6.04 -2.85
C ASP A 218 16.41 -5.93 -4.07
N LYS A 219 16.09 -5.03 -5.02
CA LYS A 219 16.91 -4.70 -6.18
C LYS A 219 16.88 -3.19 -6.46
N PRO A 220 17.40 -2.35 -5.55
CA PRO A 220 17.20 -0.90 -5.59
C PRO A 220 17.90 -0.19 -6.77
N GLU A 221 18.70 -0.90 -7.55
CA GLU A 221 19.44 -0.39 -8.71
C GLU A 221 18.91 -0.93 -10.04
N THR A 222 17.77 -1.64 -10.02
CA THR A 222 17.18 -2.24 -11.21
C THR A 222 15.71 -1.87 -11.32
N VAL A 223 15.33 -1.25 -12.45
CA VAL A 223 13.93 -0.95 -12.75
C VAL A 223 13.33 -2.16 -13.45
N PRO A 224 12.37 -2.86 -12.85
CA PRO A 224 11.71 -3.98 -13.51
C PRO A 224 10.84 -3.49 -14.66
N HIS A 225 10.60 -4.36 -15.64
CA HIS A 225 9.65 -4.07 -16.71
C HIS A 225 8.25 -3.85 -16.13
N PHE A 226 7.50 -2.90 -16.69
CA PHE A 226 6.12 -2.65 -16.27
C PHE A 226 5.21 -3.81 -16.71
N GLU A 227 4.48 -4.37 -15.76
CA GLU A 227 3.45 -5.37 -15.98
C GLU A 227 2.07 -4.79 -15.66
N ALA A 228 1.20 -4.77 -16.66
CA ALA A 228 -0.16 -4.29 -16.50
C ALA A 228 -0.98 -5.26 -15.63
N ARG A 229 -1.47 -4.77 -14.49
CA ARG A 229 -2.42 -5.49 -13.62
C ARG A 229 -3.83 -4.98 -13.90
N THR A 230 -4.40 -5.46 -15.01
CA THR A 230 -5.58 -4.85 -15.62
C THR A 230 -6.80 -4.84 -14.70
N LYS A 231 -7.10 -5.95 -14.02
CA LYS A 231 -8.26 -6.03 -13.12
C LYS A 231 -8.10 -5.11 -11.91
N PHE A 232 -6.93 -5.15 -11.27
CA PHE A 232 -6.62 -4.26 -10.15
C PHE A 232 -6.69 -2.79 -10.57
N PHE A 233 -6.12 -2.45 -11.73
CA PHE A 233 -6.13 -1.09 -12.28
C PHE A 233 -7.55 -0.58 -12.50
N GLN A 234 -8.43 -1.38 -13.11
CA GLN A 234 -9.83 -0.98 -13.37
C GLN A 234 -10.59 -0.68 -12.08
N VAL A 235 -10.43 -1.52 -11.05
CA VAL A 235 -11.06 -1.29 -9.75
C VAL A 235 -10.55 0.00 -9.11
N MET A 236 -9.24 0.25 -9.16
CA MET A 236 -8.65 1.48 -8.62
C MET A 236 -9.12 2.71 -9.40
N LYS A 237 -9.18 2.63 -10.75
CA LYS A 237 -9.66 3.72 -11.60
C LYS A 237 -11.13 4.05 -11.33
N GLU A 238 -11.99 3.02 -11.22
CA GLU A 238 -13.40 3.21 -10.86
C GLU A 238 -13.55 3.91 -9.51
N SER A 239 -12.72 3.51 -8.58
CA SER A 239 -12.68 4.04 -7.23
C SER A 239 -12.23 5.51 -7.16
N VAL A 240 -11.18 5.89 -7.90
CA VAL A 240 -10.75 7.29 -8.07
C VAL A 240 -11.90 8.12 -8.65
N LYS A 241 -12.54 7.63 -9.71
CA LYS A 241 -13.69 8.31 -10.35
C LYS A 241 -14.82 8.61 -9.36
N TRP A 242 -15.08 7.71 -8.41
CA TRP A 242 -16.09 7.95 -7.38
C TRP A 242 -15.64 9.00 -6.35
N GLY A 243 -14.38 9.03 -5.99
CA GLY A 243 -13.80 10.09 -5.15
C GLY A 243 -13.95 11.47 -5.81
N ASP A 244 -13.65 11.55 -7.10
CA ASP A 244 -13.79 12.79 -7.89
C ASP A 244 -15.26 13.27 -7.94
N ILE A 245 -16.21 12.36 -8.20
CA ILE A 245 -17.65 12.71 -8.25
C ILE A 245 -18.16 13.25 -6.91
N GLN A 246 -17.63 12.77 -5.80
CA GLN A 246 -18.04 13.19 -4.47
C GLN A 246 -17.16 14.30 -3.89
N GLU A 247 -16.15 14.76 -4.63
CA GLU A 247 -15.19 15.79 -4.21
C GLU A 247 -14.46 15.44 -2.91
N ILE A 248 -14.19 14.16 -2.68
CA ILE A 248 -13.49 13.63 -1.49
C ILE A 248 -12.24 12.81 -1.84
N GLU A 249 -11.62 13.10 -2.97
CA GLU A 249 -10.40 12.41 -3.42
C GLU A 249 -9.17 12.68 -2.55
N THR A 250 -9.20 13.76 -1.77
CA THR A 250 -8.10 14.15 -0.87
C THR A 250 -8.57 14.41 0.56
N VAL A 251 -7.60 14.41 1.50
CA VAL A 251 -7.89 14.72 2.92
C VAL A 251 -8.43 16.14 3.05
N GLY A 252 -8.01 17.08 2.20
CA GLY A 252 -8.57 18.44 2.16
C GLY A 252 -10.06 18.42 1.86
N GLY A 253 -10.47 17.75 0.76
CA GLY A 253 -11.87 17.59 0.37
C GLY A 253 -12.69 16.86 1.43
N LEU A 254 -12.16 15.78 2.03
CA LEU A 254 -12.83 15.10 3.13
C LEU A 254 -13.03 16.02 4.36
N ASN A 255 -12.02 16.81 4.72
CA ASN A 255 -12.15 17.77 5.83
C ASN A 255 -13.21 18.84 5.54
N ARG A 256 -13.29 19.33 4.30
CA ARG A 256 -14.36 20.23 3.86
C ARG A 256 -15.73 19.58 4.05
N ASN A 257 -15.92 18.36 3.56
CA ASN A 257 -17.15 17.60 3.70
C ASN A 257 -17.58 17.39 5.17
N ILE A 258 -16.61 17.10 6.06
CA ILE A 258 -16.86 16.97 7.50
C ILE A 258 -17.29 18.32 8.12
N THR A 259 -16.62 19.40 7.76
CA THR A 259 -16.88 20.72 8.35
C THR A 259 -18.15 21.38 7.82
N SER A 260 -18.59 21.05 6.59
CA SER A 260 -19.89 21.48 6.04
C SER A 260 -21.08 20.70 6.64
N GLY A 261 -20.83 19.56 7.30
CA GLY A 261 -21.86 18.72 7.90
C GLY A 261 -22.36 17.59 6.99
N ASP A 262 -21.81 17.43 5.78
CA ASP A 262 -22.30 16.50 4.74
C ASP A 262 -21.77 15.07 4.91
N VAL A 263 -20.94 14.82 5.93
CA VAL A 263 -20.29 13.51 6.15
C VAL A 263 -21.28 12.35 6.30
N GLN A 264 -22.48 12.58 6.87
CA GLN A 264 -23.48 11.52 7.02
C GLN A 264 -24.03 11.09 5.67
N GLU A 265 -24.31 12.05 4.78
CA GLU A 265 -24.75 11.75 3.41
C GLU A 265 -23.67 11.00 2.64
N THR A 266 -22.42 11.43 2.75
CA THR A 266 -21.27 10.74 2.15
C THR A 266 -21.18 9.29 2.61
N VAL A 267 -21.34 9.00 3.90
CA VAL A 267 -21.34 7.61 4.43
C VAL A 267 -22.49 6.81 3.84
N LEU A 268 -23.72 7.34 3.78
CA LEU A 268 -24.87 6.65 3.21
C LEU A 268 -24.69 6.35 1.71
N VAL A 269 -24.13 7.28 0.95
CA VAL A 269 -23.82 7.07 -0.47
C VAL A 269 -22.80 5.97 -0.65
N GLN A 270 -21.72 5.96 0.16
CA GLN A 270 -20.68 4.92 0.10
C GLN A 270 -21.23 3.54 0.48
N GLU A 271 -22.09 3.45 1.49
CA GLU A 271 -22.76 2.20 1.87
C GLU A 271 -23.68 1.70 0.76
N ALA A 272 -24.48 2.57 0.13
CA ALA A 272 -25.36 2.23 -0.97
C ALA A 272 -24.58 1.71 -2.19
N MET A 273 -23.44 2.34 -2.51
CA MET A 273 -22.56 1.90 -3.58
C MET A 273 -21.96 0.51 -3.32
N GLN A 274 -21.51 0.25 -2.08
CA GLN A 274 -20.98 -1.05 -1.70
C GLN A 274 -22.05 -2.13 -1.81
N GLU A 275 -23.27 -1.89 -1.30
CA GLU A 275 -24.38 -2.83 -1.40
C GLU A 275 -24.78 -3.13 -2.84
N ARG A 276 -24.86 -2.10 -3.69
CA ARG A 276 -25.11 -2.28 -5.12
C ARG A 276 -24.07 -3.20 -5.76
N ARG A 277 -22.77 -2.97 -5.48
CA ARG A 277 -21.70 -3.79 -6.03
C ARG A 277 -21.76 -5.24 -5.54
N ILE A 278 -22.08 -5.47 -4.27
CA ILE A 278 -22.28 -6.82 -3.71
C ILE A 278 -23.47 -7.53 -4.38
N ALA A 279 -24.58 -6.80 -4.62
CA ALA A 279 -25.73 -7.34 -5.31
C ALA A 279 -25.42 -7.72 -6.77
N GLU A 280 -24.66 -6.90 -7.49
CA GLU A 280 -24.17 -7.21 -8.85
C GLU A 280 -23.34 -8.50 -8.87
N ILE A 281 -22.42 -8.66 -7.91
CA ILE A 281 -21.60 -9.87 -7.78
C ILE A 281 -22.49 -11.10 -7.49
N ALA A 282 -23.45 -10.97 -6.58
CA ALA A 282 -24.39 -12.06 -6.28
C ALA A 282 -25.22 -12.46 -7.52
N GLN A 283 -25.65 -11.51 -8.33
CA GLN A 283 -26.34 -11.77 -9.59
C GLN A 283 -25.45 -12.47 -10.61
N MET A 284 -24.16 -12.07 -10.73
CA MET A 284 -23.20 -12.76 -11.59
C MET A 284 -23.03 -14.22 -11.19
N ILE A 285 -22.98 -14.53 -9.89
CA ILE A 285 -22.89 -15.89 -9.37
C ILE A 285 -24.18 -16.66 -9.66
N ALA A 286 -25.34 -16.08 -9.34
CA ALA A 286 -26.63 -16.74 -9.53
C ALA A 286 -26.97 -17.01 -11.00
N SER A 287 -26.39 -16.26 -11.96
CA SER A 287 -26.54 -16.50 -13.40
C SER A 287 -25.74 -17.70 -13.92
N ARG A 288 -24.92 -18.32 -13.07
CA ARG A 288 -24.06 -19.47 -13.40
C ARG A 288 -24.41 -20.68 -12.52
N PRO A 289 -25.36 -21.53 -12.92
CA PRO A 289 -25.87 -22.62 -12.08
C PRO A 289 -24.81 -23.68 -11.77
N GLU A 290 -23.73 -23.76 -12.56
CA GLU A 290 -22.59 -24.64 -12.33
C GLU A 290 -21.73 -24.24 -11.13
N ILE A 291 -21.81 -22.98 -10.65
CA ILE A 291 -21.03 -22.51 -9.53
C ILE A 291 -21.52 -23.11 -8.22
N ARG A 292 -20.62 -23.80 -7.52
CA ARG A 292 -20.86 -24.41 -6.20
C ARG A 292 -19.96 -23.80 -5.10
N PHE A 293 -18.87 -23.14 -5.52
CA PHE A 293 -17.88 -22.55 -4.61
C PHE A 293 -17.66 -21.07 -4.94
N VAL A 294 -17.91 -20.22 -3.97
CA VAL A 294 -17.47 -18.83 -4.01
C VAL A 294 -16.23 -18.70 -3.13
N LEU A 295 -15.09 -18.40 -3.75
CA LEU A 295 -13.78 -18.34 -3.10
C LEU A 295 -13.37 -16.88 -2.88
N ILE A 296 -13.35 -16.42 -1.63
CA ILE A 296 -13.07 -15.04 -1.26
C ILE A 296 -11.68 -14.94 -0.65
N ALA A 297 -10.75 -14.31 -1.36
CA ALA A 297 -9.42 -14.02 -0.84
C ALA A 297 -9.17 -12.52 -0.69
N GLY A 298 -8.18 -12.21 0.11
CA GLY A 298 -7.71 -10.84 0.31
C GLY A 298 -6.81 -10.72 1.53
N PRO A 299 -6.05 -9.63 1.64
CA PRO A 299 -5.08 -9.46 2.70
C PRO A 299 -5.74 -9.28 4.08
N SER A 300 -4.92 -9.31 5.12
CA SER A 300 -5.41 -9.12 6.50
C SER A 300 -6.13 -7.78 6.66
N SER A 301 -7.26 -7.78 7.37
CA SER A 301 -8.11 -6.60 7.60
C SER A 301 -8.71 -5.97 6.34
N SER A 302 -8.81 -6.72 5.24
CA SER A 302 -9.51 -6.28 4.02
C SER A 302 -11.03 -6.25 4.18
N GLY A 303 -11.60 -7.05 5.09
CA GLY A 303 -13.05 -7.14 5.32
C GLY A 303 -13.69 -8.42 4.77
N LYS A 304 -12.90 -9.46 4.45
CA LYS A 304 -13.39 -10.74 3.89
C LYS A 304 -14.63 -11.30 4.59
N THR A 305 -14.57 -11.44 5.91
CA THR A 305 -15.65 -12.01 6.71
C THR A 305 -16.93 -11.16 6.62
N THR A 306 -16.82 -9.83 6.74
CA THR A 306 -17.99 -8.94 6.58
C THR A 306 -18.57 -9.04 5.17
N PHE A 307 -17.72 -9.04 4.15
CA PHE A 307 -18.13 -9.18 2.76
C PHE A 307 -18.81 -10.53 2.51
N SER A 308 -18.26 -11.65 3.00
CA SER A 308 -18.86 -12.99 2.82
C SER A 308 -20.26 -13.06 3.41
N HIS A 309 -20.50 -12.45 4.59
CA HIS A 309 -21.83 -12.35 5.17
C HIS A 309 -22.79 -11.50 4.35
N ARG A 310 -22.35 -10.31 3.88
CA ARG A 310 -23.19 -9.45 3.04
C ARG A 310 -23.52 -10.11 1.69
N LEU A 311 -22.52 -10.73 1.05
CA LEU A 311 -22.71 -11.50 -0.16
C LEU A 311 -23.69 -12.66 0.06
N SER A 312 -23.61 -13.36 1.19
CA SER A 312 -24.54 -14.43 1.52
C SER A 312 -25.97 -13.93 1.66
N VAL A 313 -26.20 -12.71 2.17
CA VAL A 313 -27.54 -12.09 2.17
C VAL A 313 -28.04 -11.87 0.75
N GLN A 314 -27.21 -11.31 -0.13
CA GLN A 314 -27.56 -11.05 -1.52
C GLN A 314 -27.78 -12.36 -2.33
N LEU A 315 -27.01 -13.41 -2.06
CA LEU A 315 -27.22 -14.74 -2.67
C LEU A 315 -28.56 -15.34 -2.25
N ARG A 316 -28.96 -15.19 -0.97
CA ARG A 316 -30.31 -15.61 -0.51
C ARG A 316 -31.42 -14.83 -1.21
N ALA A 317 -31.25 -13.54 -1.43
CA ALA A 317 -32.18 -12.72 -2.19
C ALA A 317 -32.33 -13.18 -3.65
N ASN A 318 -31.30 -13.86 -4.19
CA ASN A 318 -31.31 -14.51 -5.51
C ASN A 318 -31.77 -15.99 -5.47
N GLY A 319 -32.33 -16.48 -4.36
CA GLY A 319 -32.89 -17.83 -4.22
C GLY A 319 -31.89 -18.93 -3.87
N MET A 320 -30.63 -18.59 -3.62
CA MET A 320 -29.59 -19.55 -3.25
C MET A 320 -29.52 -19.78 -1.72
N ARG A 321 -28.87 -20.86 -1.31
CA ARG A 321 -28.62 -21.19 0.11
C ARG A 321 -27.12 -21.18 0.40
N PRO A 322 -26.53 -20.03 0.76
CA PRO A 322 -25.11 -19.92 1.02
C PRO A 322 -24.72 -20.50 2.38
N HIS A 323 -23.60 -21.22 2.41
CA HIS A 323 -22.95 -21.76 3.60
C HIS A 323 -21.57 -21.12 3.76
N PRO A 324 -21.41 -20.13 4.65
CA PRO A 324 -20.10 -19.50 4.92
C PRO A 324 -19.14 -20.48 5.61
N ILE A 325 -17.90 -20.58 5.08
CA ILE A 325 -16.82 -21.41 5.64
C ILE A 325 -15.54 -20.56 5.67
N ALA A 326 -14.88 -20.53 6.82
CA ALA A 326 -13.57 -19.91 6.94
C ALA A 326 -12.47 -20.98 6.75
N VAL A 327 -11.50 -20.73 5.86
CA VAL A 327 -10.34 -21.59 5.69
C VAL A 327 -9.49 -21.67 6.95
N ASP A 328 -9.54 -20.65 7.79
CA ASP A 328 -8.86 -20.62 9.09
C ASP A 328 -9.33 -21.76 10.01
N ASN A 329 -10.53 -22.32 9.80
CA ASN A 329 -11.02 -23.50 10.51
C ASN A 329 -10.24 -24.79 10.18
N TYR A 330 -9.51 -24.79 9.08
CA TYR A 330 -8.70 -25.92 8.59
C TYR A 330 -7.22 -25.78 8.94
N PHE A 331 -6.81 -24.87 9.84
CA PHE A 331 -5.42 -24.84 10.30
C PHE A 331 -5.02 -26.16 10.93
N LYS A 332 -3.76 -26.54 10.73
CA LYS A 332 -3.13 -27.68 11.39
C LYS A 332 -3.06 -27.41 12.90
N GLU A 333 -2.92 -28.48 13.67
CA GLU A 333 -2.67 -28.35 15.10
C GLU A 333 -1.46 -27.41 15.35
N ARG A 334 -1.48 -26.64 16.43
CA ARG A 334 -0.43 -25.65 16.70
C ARG A 334 0.97 -26.28 16.66
N GLU A 335 1.10 -27.49 17.18
CA GLU A 335 2.37 -28.21 17.25
C GLU A 335 2.89 -28.64 15.87
N GLU A 336 1.99 -28.84 14.90
CA GLU A 336 2.27 -29.23 13.52
C GLU A 336 2.44 -28.01 12.61
N THR A 337 2.10 -26.79 13.09
CA THR A 337 2.24 -25.57 12.29
C THR A 337 3.71 -25.24 12.06
N PRO A 338 4.17 -25.11 10.80
CA PRO A 338 5.54 -24.78 10.49
C PRO A 338 5.98 -23.44 11.11
N LYS A 339 7.24 -23.37 11.49
CA LYS A 339 7.83 -22.13 12.03
C LYS A 339 8.55 -21.36 10.92
N ASP A 340 8.56 -20.04 11.08
CA ASP A 340 9.36 -19.14 10.23
C ASP A 340 10.86 -19.19 10.60
N GLU A 341 11.69 -18.47 9.85
CA GLU A 341 13.14 -18.40 10.07
C GLU A 341 13.51 -17.81 11.44
N LYS A 342 12.58 -17.14 12.12
CA LYS A 342 12.74 -16.57 13.46
C LYS A 342 12.22 -17.48 14.56
N GLY A 343 11.73 -18.68 14.20
CA GLY A 343 11.19 -19.65 15.15
C GLY A 343 9.73 -19.41 15.58
N ASN A 344 9.02 -18.44 14.98
CA ASN A 344 7.61 -18.18 15.24
C ASN A 344 6.73 -19.06 14.35
N TYR A 345 5.53 -19.43 14.82
CA TYR A 345 4.57 -20.14 14.00
C TYR A 345 4.14 -19.33 12.78
N ASN A 346 4.25 -19.92 11.59
CA ASN A 346 3.93 -19.26 10.32
C ASN A 346 2.48 -19.52 9.90
N PHE A 347 1.53 -18.84 10.52
CA PHE A 347 0.11 -18.92 10.17
C PHE A 347 -0.25 -18.21 8.84
N GLU A 348 0.66 -17.40 8.28
CA GLU A 348 0.44 -16.71 7.00
C GLU A 348 0.81 -17.61 5.79
N GLY A 349 1.42 -18.76 6.02
CA GLY A 349 1.79 -19.70 4.99
C GLY A 349 0.70 -20.72 4.67
N LEU A 350 0.53 -21.10 3.40
CA LEU A 350 -0.41 -22.15 2.99
C LEU A 350 -0.11 -23.51 3.68
N CYS A 351 1.13 -23.75 4.07
CA CYS A 351 1.55 -24.95 4.81
C CYS A 351 0.95 -25.07 6.21
N ALA A 352 0.39 -23.98 6.77
CA ALA A 352 -0.34 -23.99 8.03
C ALA A 352 -1.78 -24.57 7.89
N VAL A 353 -2.29 -24.65 6.66
CA VAL A 353 -3.61 -25.20 6.36
C VAL A 353 -3.51 -26.71 6.09
N ASP A 354 -4.44 -27.47 6.62
CA ASP A 354 -4.66 -28.89 6.33
C ASP A 354 -5.43 -29.03 5.02
N ILE A 355 -4.68 -28.94 3.93
CA ILE A 355 -5.23 -28.94 2.56
C ILE A 355 -5.93 -30.25 2.25
N ASP A 356 -5.36 -31.38 2.69
CA ASP A 356 -5.91 -32.72 2.42
C ASP A 356 -7.28 -32.88 3.05
N LEU A 357 -7.46 -32.43 4.30
CA LEU A 357 -8.75 -32.43 4.97
C LEU A 357 -9.74 -31.50 4.28
N PHE A 358 -9.28 -30.28 3.90
CA PHE A 358 -10.12 -29.32 3.20
C PHE A 358 -10.61 -29.88 1.85
N GLU A 359 -9.72 -30.34 0.99
CA GLU A 359 -10.08 -30.89 -0.32
C GLU A 359 -10.99 -32.13 -0.19
N LYS A 360 -10.70 -33.03 0.73
CA LYS A 360 -11.53 -34.21 1.01
C LYS A 360 -12.96 -33.83 1.37
N GLN A 361 -13.12 -32.90 2.33
CA GLN A 361 -14.46 -32.48 2.79
C GLN A 361 -15.23 -31.72 1.70
N MET A 362 -14.57 -30.87 0.92
CA MET A 362 -15.21 -30.16 -0.20
C MET A 362 -15.69 -31.16 -1.27
N GLN A 363 -14.90 -32.19 -1.58
CA GLN A 363 -15.30 -33.23 -2.52
C GLN A 363 -16.46 -34.08 -1.96
N GLU A 364 -16.42 -34.46 -0.69
CA GLU A 364 -17.51 -35.21 -0.03
C GLU A 364 -18.84 -34.44 -0.05
N LEU A 365 -18.79 -33.11 0.12
CA LEU A 365 -19.96 -32.25 0.00
C LEU A 365 -20.50 -32.21 -1.44
N LEU A 366 -19.62 -32.14 -2.46
CA LEU A 366 -20.04 -32.24 -3.86
C LEU A 366 -20.68 -33.59 -4.20
N ASP A 367 -20.18 -34.67 -3.60
CA ASP A 367 -20.73 -36.02 -3.73
C ASP A 367 -22.06 -36.20 -2.98
N GLY A 368 -22.59 -35.15 -2.34
CA GLY A 368 -23.84 -35.18 -1.57
C GLY A 368 -23.74 -35.94 -0.22
N LYS A 369 -22.53 -36.13 0.30
CA LYS A 369 -22.30 -36.70 1.63
C LYS A 369 -22.49 -35.65 2.73
N GLU A 370 -22.75 -36.12 3.94
CA GLU A 370 -22.79 -35.29 5.13
C GLU A 370 -21.39 -35.10 5.70
N VAL A 371 -21.02 -33.83 5.98
CA VAL A 371 -19.71 -33.47 6.50
C VAL A 371 -19.85 -32.54 7.71
N ILE A 372 -19.11 -32.81 8.77
CA ILE A 372 -18.98 -31.88 9.91
C ILE A 372 -17.78 -30.98 9.65
N ILE A 373 -18.04 -29.68 9.40
CA ILE A 373 -17.00 -28.67 9.16
C ILE A 373 -16.25 -28.46 10.49
N PRO A 374 -14.90 -28.49 10.49
CA PRO A 374 -14.14 -28.21 11.71
C PRO A 374 -14.30 -26.76 12.17
N ASN A 375 -14.03 -26.52 13.44
CA ASN A 375 -13.86 -25.19 14.01
C ASN A 375 -12.50 -25.12 14.70
N PHE A 376 -11.67 -24.12 14.36
CA PHE A 376 -10.35 -23.98 14.97
C PHE A 376 -10.38 -23.05 16.17
N ASP A 377 -10.04 -23.57 17.35
CA ASP A 377 -9.88 -22.78 18.56
C ASP A 377 -8.49 -22.13 18.60
N PHE A 378 -8.40 -20.84 18.29
CA PHE A 378 -7.13 -20.09 18.28
C PHE A 378 -6.47 -19.97 19.67
N VAL A 379 -7.23 -20.11 20.74
CA VAL A 379 -6.70 -20.05 22.11
C VAL A 379 -6.01 -21.36 22.45
N LYS A 380 -6.73 -22.46 22.27
CA LYS A 380 -6.24 -23.82 22.52
C LYS A 380 -5.25 -24.28 21.44
N GLY A 381 -5.44 -23.86 20.17
CA GLY A 381 -4.59 -24.18 19.03
C GLY A 381 -4.88 -25.54 18.39
N HIS A 382 -6.13 -26.01 18.46
CA HIS A 382 -6.55 -27.27 17.83
C HIS A 382 -7.94 -27.17 17.17
N LYS A 383 -8.21 -28.13 16.27
CA LYS A 383 -9.49 -28.28 15.59
C LYS A 383 -10.49 -29.05 16.46
N GLU A 384 -11.72 -28.59 16.46
CA GLU A 384 -12.86 -29.28 17.11
C GLU A 384 -13.91 -29.56 16.02
N PHE A 385 -14.41 -30.79 15.98
CA PHE A 385 -15.49 -31.18 15.09
C PHE A 385 -16.82 -31.13 15.85
N VAL A 386 -17.33 -29.91 16.00
CA VAL A 386 -18.55 -29.62 16.79
C VAL A 386 -19.54 -28.92 15.85
N GLY A 387 -20.76 -29.44 15.79
CA GLY A 387 -21.82 -28.81 14.97
C GLY A 387 -22.70 -29.84 14.26
N SER A 388 -23.70 -29.33 13.53
CA SER A 388 -24.57 -30.17 12.73
C SER A 388 -23.88 -30.54 11.39
N PRO A 389 -24.06 -31.78 10.90
CA PRO A 389 -23.58 -32.16 9.60
C PRO A 389 -24.16 -31.27 8.50
N LEU A 390 -23.29 -30.83 7.58
CA LEU A 390 -23.71 -30.10 6.38
C LEU A 390 -23.83 -31.10 5.22
N LYS A 391 -24.93 -31.00 4.48
CA LYS A 391 -25.16 -31.72 3.23
C LYS A 391 -25.65 -30.72 2.19
N LEU A 392 -25.06 -30.74 0.99
CA LEU A 392 -25.46 -29.81 -0.07
C LEU A 392 -26.69 -30.30 -0.84
N GLY A 393 -27.68 -29.44 -0.99
CA GLY A 393 -28.79 -29.58 -1.91
C GLY A 393 -28.53 -28.86 -3.26
N GLU A 394 -29.57 -28.83 -4.08
CA GLU A 394 -29.50 -28.27 -5.47
C GLU A 394 -29.15 -26.78 -5.48
N HIS A 395 -29.71 -25.98 -4.56
CA HIS A 395 -29.51 -24.53 -4.51
C HIS A 395 -28.47 -24.08 -3.47
N ASP A 396 -27.76 -25.06 -2.87
CA ASP A 396 -26.76 -24.76 -1.86
C ASP A 396 -25.43 -24.34 -2.52
N ILE A 397 -24.78 -23.32 -1.96
CA ILE A 397 -23.48 -22.80 -2.41
C ILE A 397 -22.55 -22.58 -1.22
N LEU A 398 -21.29 -22.98 -1.36
CA LEU A 398 -20.27 -22.77 -0.33
C LEU A 398 -19.60 -21.42 -0.53
N VAL A 399 -19.65 -20.55 0.50
CA VAL A 399 -19.00 -19.24 0.49
C VAL A 399 -17.76 -19.34 1.38
N ILE A 400 -16.62 -19.59 0.75
CA ILE A 400 -15.37 -19.91 1.43
C ILE A 400 -14.48 -18.66 1.47
N GLU A 401 -14.09 -18.25 2.68
CA GLU A 401 -13.21 -17.11 2.85
C GLU A 401 -11.88 -17.50 3.50
N GLY A 402 -10.79 -16.91 3.02
CA GLY A 402 -9.46 -17.10 3.59
C GLY A 402 -8.38 -16.42 2.75
N ILE A 403 -7.22 -16.20 3.35
CA ILE A 403 -6.11 -15.55 2.65
C ILE A 403 -5.59 -16.35 1.44
N HIS A 404 -5.80 -17.67 1.43
CA HIS A 404 -5.32 -18.59 0.41
C HIS A 404 -6.37 -19.01 -0.63
N CYS A 405 -7.61 -18.50 -0.57
CA CYS A 405 -8.69 -18.98 -1.44
C CYS A 405 -8.45 -18.80 -2.93
N LEU A 406 -7.56 -17.91 -3.36
CA LEU A 406 -7.16 -17.75 -4.76
C LEU A 406 -5.89 -18.54 -5.14
N ASN A 407 -5.23 -19.17 -4.16
CA ASN A 407 -4.07 -20.00 -4.45
C ASN A 407 -4.53 -21.34 -5.07
N PRO A 408 -4.11 -21.68 -6.32
CA PRO A 408 -4.54 -22.90 -6.98
C PRO A 408 -4.20 -24.18 -6.20
N LYS A 409 -3.20 -24.14 -5.32
CA LYS A 409 -2.81 -25.28 -4.50
C LYS A 409 -3.83 -25.64 -3.42
N LEU A 410 -4.65 -24.69 -2.97
CA LEU A 410 -5.70 -24.97 -1.96
C LEU A 410 -6.91 -25.67 -2.57
N THR A 411 -7.18 -25.45 -3.86
CA THR A 411 -8.41 -25.90 -4.50
C THR A 411 -8.12 -26.74 -5.74
N LYS A 412 -7.01 -27.47 -5.74
CA LYS A 412 -6.54 -28.26 -6.90
C LYS A 412 -7.53 -29.37 -7.29
N ALA A 413 -8.15 -30.02 -6.30
CA ALA A 413 -9.09 -31.10 -6.52
C ALA A 413 -10.48 -30.64 -6.99
N LEU A 414 -10.79 -29.34 -6.92
CA LEU A 414 -12.08 -28.79 -7.33
C LEU A 414 -12.03 -28.31 -8.78
N ALA A 415 -13.03 -28.66 -9.59
CA ALA A 415 -13.13 -28.22 -10.98
C ALA A 415 -13.27 -26.69 -11.08
N ASP A 416 -12.58 -26.07 -12.05
CA ASP A 416 -12.57 -24.60 -12.18
C ASP A 416 -13.94 -24.04 -12.60
N GLU A 417 -14.74 -24.78 -13.36
CA GLU A 417 -16.10 -24.40 -13.73
C GLU A 417 -17.05 -24.25 -12.52
N ASN A 418 -16.77 -24.93 -11.42
CA ASN A 418 -17.58 -24.86 -10.21
C ASN A 418 -17.17 -23.71 -9.27
N LYS A 419 -16.15 -22.91 -9.62
CA LYS A 419 -15.57 -21.86 -8.77
C LYS A 419 -15.93 -20.47 -9.29
N PHE A 420 -16.27 -19.58 -8.37
CA PHE A 420 -16.29 -18.13 -8.58
C PHE A 420 -15.31 -17.48 -7.62
N LYS A 421 -14.32 -16.80 -8.15
CA LYS A 421 -13.17 -16.30 -7.41
C LYS A 421 -13.29 -14.79 -7.19
N ILE A 422 -13.22 -14.35 -5.94
CA ILE A 422 -13.34 -12.93 -5.55
C ILE A 422 -12.09 -12.50 -4.79
N TYR A 423 -11.47 -11.42 -5.25
CA TYR A 423 -10.42 -10.75 -4.47
C TYR A 423 -11.01 -9.50 -3.81
N ILE A 424 -10.81 -9.36 -2.49
CA ILE A 424 -11.26 -8.20 -1.72
C ILE A 424 -10.09 -7.53 -1.02
N SER A 425 -10.01 -6.21 -1.16
CA SER A 425 -9.02 -5.40 -0.44
C SER A 425 -9.63 -4.06 -0.02
N ALA A 426 -9.35 -3.64 1.21
CA ALA A 426 -9.65 -2.28 1.64
C ALA A 426 -8.66 -1.33 0.94
N LEU A 427 -8.95 -1.00 -0.30
CA LEU A 427 -8.16 -0.05 -1.09
C LEU A 427 -8.44 1.35 -0.57
N THR A 428 -7.40 2.03 -0.11
CA THR A 428 -7.51 3.44 0.25
C THR A 428 -7.52 4.25 -1.04
N GLN A 429 -8.60 4.98 -1.26
CA GLN A 429 -8.80 5.81 -2.44
C GLN A 429 -8.54 7.28 -2.15
N LEU A 430 -8.47 7.62 -0.88
CA LEU A 430 -8.16 8.93 -0.38
C LEU A 430 -6.65 9.16 -0.42
N ASN A 431 -6.21 10.23 -1.08
CA ASN A 431 -4.85 10.72 -0.99
C ASN A 431 -4.74 11.87 0.03
N ILE A 432 -3.55 12.16 0.51
CA ILE A 432 -3.34 13.32 1.39
C ILE A 432 -3.57 14.60 0.59
N ASP A 433 -2.92 14.70 -0.57
CA ASP A 433 -3.04 15.74 -1.58
C ASP A 433 -2.67 15.18 -2.96
N GLU A 434 -2.58 16.01 -3.99
CA GLU A 434 -2.28 15.62 -5.38
C GLU A 434 -0.96 14.85 -5.54
N HIS A 435 0.04 15.10 -4.70
CA HIS A 435 1.38 14.49 -4.81
C HIS A 435 1.66 13.44 -3.70
N ASN A 436 0.92 13.48 -2.60
CA ASN A 436 1.14 12.63 -1.45
C ASN A 436 0.04 11.58 -1.30
N ARG A 437 0.40 10.35 -1.55
CA ARG A 437 -0.49 9.19 -1.46
C ARG A 437 -0.63 8.68 -0.02
N ILE A 438 -1.79 8.08 0.27
CA ILE A 438 -1.95 7.19 1.42
C ILE A 438 -1.81 5.74 0.94
N PRO A 439 -0.80 4.99 1.37
CA PRO A 439 -0.69 3.57 1.04
C PRO A 439 -1.89 2.77 1.57
N SER A 440 -2.45 1.86 0.77
CA SER A 440 -3.53 0.98 1.22
C SER A 440 -3.13 0.12 2.44
N THR A 441 -1.84 -0.13 2.59
CA THR A 441 -1.25 -0.81 3.76
C THR A 441 -1.50 -0.06 5.06
N ASP A 442 -1.44 1.26 5.06
CA ASP A 442 -1.61 2.09 6.25
C ASP A 442 -3.07 2.09 6.71
N GLY A 443 -4.01 2.22 5.77
CA GLY A 443 -5.44 2.07 6.06
C GLY A 443 -5.76 0.68 6.68
N ARG A 444 -5.17 -0.40 6.13
CA ARG A 444 -5.36 -1.75 6.66
C ARG A 444 -4.69 -1.96 8.03
N LEU A 445 -3.54 -1.33 8.27
CA LEU A 445 -2.90 -1.36 9.59
C LEU A 445 -3.81 -0.70 10.65
N ILE A 446 -4.36 0.48 10.36
CA ILE A 446 -5.31 1.15 11.25
C ILE A 446 -6.54 0.27 11.52
N ARG A 447 -7.13 -0.30 10.47
CA ARG A 447 -8.25 -1.25 10.61
C ARG A 447 -7.89 -2.47 11.46
N ARG A 448 -6.66 -3.00 11.30
CA ARG A 448 -6.17 -4.12 12.10
C ARG A 448 -5.97 -3.73 13.57
N LEU A 449 -5.41 -2.56 13.84
CA LEU A 449 -5.26 -2.03 15.20
C LEU A 449 -6.62 -1.96 15.93
N VAL A 450 -7.62 -1.39 15.26
CA VAL A 450 -8.98 -1.28 15.82
C VAL A 450 -9.61 -2.65 16.05
N ARG A 451 -9.53 -3.55 15.06
CA ARG A 451 -10.07 -4.92 15.18
C ARG A 451 -9.38 -5.69 16.30
N ASP A 452 -8.05 -5.72 16.31
CA ASP A 452 -7.28 -6.54 17.26
C ASP A 452 -7.48 -6.05 18.70
N ALA A 453 -7.61 -4.74 18.90
CA ALA A 453 -7.98 -4.17 20.21
C ALA A 453 -9.39 -4.59 20.66
N ARG A 454 -10.37 -4.58 19.75
CA ARG A 454 -11.78 -4.88 20.09
C ARG A 454 -12.08 -6.37 20.25
N THR A 455 -11.47 -7.22 19.44
CA THR A 455 -11.88 -8.63 19.28
C THR A 455 -10.81 -9.65 19.63
N ARG A 456 -9.53 -9.27 19.69
CA ARG A 456 -8.41 -10.19 19.93
C ARG A 456 -7.59 -9.84 21.18
N GLY A 457 -7.94 -8.78 21.89
CA GLY A 457 -7.24 -8.34 23.11
C GLY A 457 -5.77 -7.97 22.90
N ALA A 458 -5.37 -7.64 21.67
CA ALA A 458 -3.99 -7.28 21.35
C ALA A 458 -3.76 -5.77 21.49
N SER A 459 -2.62 -5.39 22.09
CA SER A 459 -2.21 -3.99 22.16
C SER A 459 -1.78 -3.46 20.78
N ALA A 460 -1.84 -2.15 20.59
CA ALA A 460 -1.37 -1.49 19.36
C ALA A 460 0.10 -1.84 19.09
N THR A 461 0.97 -1.80 20.10
CA THR A 461 2.39 -2.17 19.98
C THR A 461 2.56 -3.60 19.46
N LYS A 462 1.79 -4.55 19.97
CA LYS A 462 1.84 -5.96 19.50
C LYS A 462 1.40 -6.05 18.04
N THR A 463 0.32 -5.38 17.67
CA THR A 463 -0.17 -5.39 16.27
C THR A 463 0.87 -4.78 15.32
N ILE A 464 1.48 -3.65 15.68
CA ILE A 464 2.52 -3.00 14.87
C ILE A 464 3.76 -3.90 14.74
N SER A 465 4.20 -4.55 15.82
CA SER A 465 5.39 -5.43 15.78
C SER A 465 5.19 -6.67 14.89
N MET A 466 3.94 -7.14 14.75
CA MET A 466 3.58 -8.26 13.87
C MET A 466 3.41 -7.84 12.40
N TRP A 467 3.17 -6.56 12.13
CA TRP A 467 2.81 -6.08 10.78
C TRP A 467 3.83 -6.42 9.69
N PRO A 468 5.15 -6.32 9.90
CA PRO A 468 6.13 -6.72 8.89
C PRO A 468 6.03 -8.20 8.50
N SER A 469 5.70 -9.10 9.44
CA SER A 469 5.49 -10.52 9.14
C SER A 469 4.24 -10.76 8.29
N VAL A 470 3.16 -10.07 8.62
CA VAL A 470 1.91 -10.11 7.85
C VAL A 470 2.16 -9.62 6.42
N ARG A 471 2.88 -8.53 6.25
CA ARG A 471 3.22 -7.99 4.93
C ARG A 471 4.00 -8.98 4.06
N ARG A 472 5.03 -9.61 4.61
CA ARG A 472 5.78 -10.68 3.90
C ARG A 472 4.87 -11.85 3.48
N GLY A 473 3.93 -12.22 4.37
CA GLY A 473 2.94 -13.25 4.07
C GLY A 473 2.02 -12.87 2.90
N GLU A 474 1.55 -11.63 2.87
CA GLU A 474 0.71 -11.09 1.80
C GLU A 474 1.43 -11.06 0.45
N GLU A 475 2.66 -10.56 0.43
CA GLU A 475 3.50 -10.48 -0.77
C GLU A 475 3.81 -11.86 -1.37
N LYS A 476 4.03 -12.86 -0.53
CA LYS A 476 4.34 -14.23 -0.95
C LYS A 476 3.11 -15.05 -1.32
N ASN A 477 2.01 -14.90 -0.59
CA ASN A 477 0.91 -15.86 -0.62
C ASN A 477 -0.42 -15.31 -1.14
N ILE A 478 -0.57 -13.99 -1.31
CA ILE A 478 -1.85 -13.37 -1.68
C ILE A 478 -1.74 -12.57 -2.98
N PHE A 479 -0.86 -11.57 -3.03
CA PHE A 479 -0.76 -10.67 -4.17
C PHE A 479 -0.39 -11.34 -5.51
N PRO A 480 0.42 -12.41 -5.56
CA PRO A 480 0.68 -13.12 -6.82
C PRO A 480 -0.56 -13.74 -7.45
N TYR A 481 -1.61 -13.99 -6.67
CA TYR A 481 -2.83 -14.67 -7.13
C TYR A 481 -4.01 -13.71 -7.34
N GLN A 482 -3.88 -12.41 -7.06
CA GLN A 482 -5.00 -11.49 -7.11
C GLN A 482 -5.66 -11.38 -8.49
N GLU A 483 -4.86 -11.43 -9.58
CA GLU A 483 -5.36 -11.37 -10.96
C GLU A 483 -6.12 -12.65 -11.41
N TYR A 484 -6.08 -13.73 -10.62
CA TYR A 484 -6.88 -14.95 -10.87
C TYR A 484 -8.34 -14.80 -10.46
N ALA A 485 -8.70 -13.74 -9.76
CA ALA A 485 -10.09 -13.47 -9.39
C ALA A 485 -10.97 -13.23 -10.64
N ASP A 486 -12.21 -13.72 -10.61
CA ASP A 486 -13.24 -13.34 -11.59
C ASP A 486 -13.66 -11.90 -11.37
N VAL A 487 -13.74 -11.47 -10.10
CA VAL A 487 -14.11 -10.10 -9.68
C VAL A 487 -13.18 -9.62 -8.56
N MET A 488 -12.85 -8.34 -8.60
CA MET A 488 -12.22 -7.61 -7.49
C MET A 488 -13.22 -6.63 -6.86
N PHE A 489 -13.11 -6.49 -5.51
CA PHE A 489 -13.99 -5.61 -4.72
C PHE A 489 -13.18 -4.76 -3.74
#